data_95539993c7ab788d9865e2866628ba80
#
_entry.id   95539993c7ab788d9865e2866628ba80
#
_cell.length_a   1.000
_cell.length_b   1.000
_cell.length_c   1.000
_cell.angle_alpha   90.00
_cell.angle_beta   90.00
_cell.angle_gamma   90.00
#
_symmetry.space_group_name_H-M   'P 1'
#
loop_
_entity.id
_entity.type
_entity.pdbx_description
1 polymer ?
#
loop_
_entity_poly.entity_id
_entity_poly.type
_entity_poly.pdbx_seq_one_letter_code
_entity_poly.pdbx_strand_id
1 'polypeptide(L)'
;MSKKSPPTPKGLTIIRRTGNSKILTGGRVDWLPEGKRAALCFSIDDVHPGMGNQEHNAVGELNQGCLGHLRWLLDRHPHLRATLFTTADWREISPVPTKRLLARIPYLRERLYLTPILPIGTMRLSNHPEFVQFLKQLPRVEIGLHGLHHVQRGPRIPIEFQKLSAAECTRTLQEMIAIFAETGLEYSPLLNPPGWEITESLTNAMIETGIKSVASARDLRTPISSAAIANMSGLKGVSLIYPELICGGQLLHLTSNFQATSPVDRAVAIIKNGGLLAIKAHAMKTVSGHTALDGLDELYRNYLDLVFTRLEDMYGDSIWWTSMGEITSRCMNGSNQMVLKAGTRS
;
A
#
# COMPACT_ATOMS: atom_id res chain seq x y z
N MET A 1 13.63 3.62 -41.76
CA MET A 1 13.39 2.30 -41.14
C MET A 1 12.49 2.49 -39.94
N SER A 2 11.21 2.18 -40.12
CA SER A 2 10.19 2.32 -39.08
C SER A 2 10.39 1.25 -37.99
N LYS A 3 10.71 1.64 -36.75
CA LYS A 3 10.77 0.74 -35.62
C LYS A 3 9.33 0.42 -35.18
N LYS A 4 8.86 -0.76 -35.53
CA LYS A 4 7.59 -1.30 -34.99
C LYS A 4 7.68 -1.43 -33.49
N SER A 5 6.74 -0.83 -32.77
CA SER A 5 6.54 -1.04 -31.32
C SER A 5 6.31 -2.51 -31.02
N PRO A 6 6.84 -3.06 -29.91
CA PRO A 6 6.57 -4.44 -29.55
C PRO A 6 5.07 -4.65 -29.27
N PRO A 7 4.49 -5.79 -29.64
CA PRO A 7 3.07 -6.05 -29.48
C PRO A 7 2.70 -6.09 -27.98
N THR A 8 1.61 -5.42 -27.65
CA THR A 8 0.97 -5.47 -26.33
C THR A 8 0.57 -6.92 -26.03
N PRO A 9 0.96 -7.52 -24.92
CA PRO A 9 0.58 -8.89 -24.62
C PRO A 9 -0.92 -8.98 -24.35
N LYS A 10 -1.64 -9.68 -25.22
CA LYS A 10 -3.05 -10.02 -25.02
C LYS A 10 -3.20 -10.87 -23.76
N GLY A 11 -4.22 -10.56 -22.95
CA GLY A 11 -4.48 -11.16 -21.65
C GLY A 11 -4.38 -12.68 -21.63
N LEU A 12 -3.42 -13.20 -20.89
CA LEU A 12 -3.25 -14.61 -20.61
C LEU A 12 -3.82 -14.93 -19.23
N THR A 13 -4.89 -15.71 -19.18
CA THR A 13 -5.41 -16.23 -17.91
C THR A 13 -4.42 -17.23 -17.36
N ILE A 14 -3.73 -16.89 -16.27
CA ILE A 14 -2.79 -17.80 -15.60
C ILE A 14 -3.50 -18.41 -14.40
N ILE A 15 -3.91 -19.66 -14.50
CA ILE A 15 -4.38 -20.44 -13.34
C ILE A 15 -3.14 -20.89 -12.56
N ARG A 16 -2.91 -20.29 -11.39
CA ARG A 16 -1.83 -20.69 -10.49
C ARG A 16 -2.41 -21.40 -9.27
N ARG A 17 -1.96 -22.63 -9.03
CA ARG A 17 -2.28 -23.40 -7.83
C ARG A 17 -1.26 -23.08 -6.74
N THR A 18 -1.65 -22.25 -5.77
CA THR A 18 -0.96 -22.07 -4.48
C THR A 18 -1.99 -22.22 -3.38
N GLY A 19 -1.59 -22.33 -2.12
CA GLY A 19 -2.47 -22.59 -0.98
C GLY A 19 -3.62 -21.59 -0.73
N ASN A 20 -3.69 -20.47 -1.50
CA ASN A 20 -4.76 -19.47 -1.49
C ASN A 20 -5.50 -19.42 -2.84
N SER A 21 -5.88 -20.58 -3.39
CA SER A 21 -6.44 -20.71 -4.75
C SER A 21 -7.66 -19.83 -5.05
N LYS A 22 -8.51 -19.55 -4.06
CA LYS A 22 -9.70 -18.69 -4.23
C LYS A 22 -9.37 -17.21 -4.38
N ILE A 23 -8.33 -16.73 -3.71
CA ILE A 23 -7.89 -15.32 -3.82
C ILE A 23 -7.21 -15.07 -5.17
N LEU A 24 -6.44 -16.04 -5.68
CA LEU A 24 -5.65 -15.88 -6.89
C LEU A 24 -6.41 -16.17 -8.20
N THR A 25 -7.73 -16.22 -8.17
CA THR A 25 -8.55 -16.30 -9.39
C THR A 25 -8.67 -14.91 -10.01
N GLY A 26 -7.97 -14.66 -11.11
CA GLY A 26 -7.96 -13.35 -11.77
C GLY A 26 -6.99 -13.34 -12.95
N GLY A 27 -6.60 -12.18 -13.41
CA GLY A 27 -5.74 -12.02 -14.58
C GLY A 27 -5.16 -10.62 -14.74
N ARG A 28 -4.30 -10.48 -15.74
CA ARG A 28 -3.75 -9.18 -16.13
C ARG A 28 -4.84 -8.32 -16.79
N VAL A 29 -4.76 -7.04 -16.53
CA VAL A 29 -5.64 -6.01 -17.06
C VAL A 29 -4.82 -5.04 -17.92
N ASP A 30 -5.45 -4.43 -18.93
CA ASP A 30 -4.86 -3.30 -19.64
C ASP A 30 -5.00 -2.06 -18.75
N TRP A 31 -3.87 -1.59 -18.25
CA TRP A 31 -3.84 -0.61 -17.17
C TRP A 31 -3.09 0.68 -17.51
N LEU A 32 -2.17 0.65 -18.47
CA LEU A 32 -1.40 1.84 -18.84
C LEU A 32 -2.21 2.79 -19.74
N PRO A 33 -2.11 4.11 -19.52
CA PRO A 33 -2.61 5.08 -20.51
C PRO A 33 -1.88 4.97 -21.85
N GLU A 34 -2.55 5.39 -22.92
CA GLU A 34 -1.95 5.49 -24.23
C GLU A 34 -0.68 6.37 -24.21
N GLY A 35 0.35 5.95 -24.92
CA GLY A 35 1.65 6.64 -24.95
C GLY A 35 2.54 6.41 -23.74
N LYS A 36 2.05 5.80 -22.65
CA LYS A 36 2.86 5.48 -21.47
C LYS A 36 3.42 4.06 -21.58
N ARG A 37 4.69 3.90 -21.20
CA ARG A 37 5.39 2.61 -21.24
C ARG A 37 5.42 1.90 -19.90
N ALA A 38 5.34 2.64 -18.80
CA ALA A 38 5.39 2.14 -17.43
C ALA A 38 4.73 3.14 -16.49
N ALA A 39 4.53 2.79 -15.23
CA ALA A 39 4.06 3.74 -14.24
C ALA A 39 4.95 3.75 -12.99
N LEU A 40 4.84 4.85 -12.24
CA LEU A 40 5.45 5.05 -10.94
C LEU A 40 4.39 5.55 -9.97
N CYS A 41 4.29 4.91 -8.81
CA CYS A 41 3.56 5.41 -7.65
C CYS A 41 4.43 5.37 -6.41
N PHE A 42 4.22 6.32 -5.50
CA PHE A 42 4.89 6.40 -4.22
C PHE A 42 3.87 6.27 -3.10
N SER A 43 4.14 5.47 -2.08
CA SER A 43 3.25 5.31 -0.92
C SER A 43 3.99 5.41 0.40
N ILE A 44 3.28 5.90 1.41
CA ILE A 44 3.76 5.98 2.79
C ILE A 44 2.73 5.28 3.67
N ASP A 45 3.19 4.27 4.44
CA ASP A 45 2.38 3.55 5.40
C ASP A 45 2.47 4.18 6.80
N ASP A 46 1.62 3.73 7.72
CA ASP A 46 1.58 4.12 9.13
C ASP A 46 1.28 5.61 9.34
N VAL A 47 0.50 6.21 8.45
CA VAL A 47 0.12 7.63 8.58
C VAL A 47 -0.94 7.79 9.67
N HIS A 48 -0.63 8.59 10.70
CA HIS A 48 -1.49 8.83 11.86
C HIS A 48 -1.11 10.14 12.58
N PRO A 49 -1.97 10.73 13.42
CA PRO A 49 -1.76 12.07 14.01
C PRO A 49 -0.77 12.14 15.18
N GLY A 50 -0.07 11.07 15.51
CA GLY A 50 0.90 11.07 16.59
C GLY A 50 2.10 11.98 16.33
N MET A 51 2.80 12.45 17.37
CA MET A 51 3.92 13.41 17.28
C MET A 51 5.26 12.74 17.52
N GLY A 52 6.33 13.18 16.83
CA GLY A 52 7.64 12.53 16.81
C GLY A 52 8.42 12.54 18.12
N ASN A 53 8.08 13.41 19.05
CA ASN A 53 8.64 13.45 20.39
C ASN A 53 8.00 12.42 21.36
N GLN A 54 6.96 11.75 20.94
CA GLN A 54 6.43 10.55 21.58
C GLN A 54 7.14 9.34 21.02
N GLU A 55 7.15 8.20 21.70
CA GLU A 55 7.84 6.96 21.26
C GLU A 55 7.38 6.44 19.87
N HIS A 56 6.51 7.16 19.19
CA HIS A 56 5.91 6.81 17.91
C HIS A 56 6.33 7.76 16.82
N ASN A 57 7.49 7.97 16.48
CA ASN A 57 7.96 8.77 15.34
C ASN A 57 6.87 9.13 14.34
N ALA A 58 6.07 10.12 14.68
CA ALA A 58 4.81 10.30 14.06
C ALA A 58 4.82 11.38 12.99
N VAL A 59 3.81 11.32 12.16
CA VAL A 59 3.52 12.29 11.11
C VAL A 59 2.77 13.53 11.60
N GLY A 60 2.45 13.61 12.89
CA GLY A 60 1.74 14.76 13.48
C GLY A 60 2.53 16.07 13.52
N GLU A 61 3.83 16.01 13.24
CA GLU A 61 4.67 17.19 13.01
C GLU A 61 4.52 17.70 11.58
N LEU A 62 3.40 18.28 11.27
CA LEU A 62 2.80 18.55 9.96
C LEU A 62 3.73 19.12 8.87
N ASN A 63 4.77 19.86 9.22
CA ASN A 63 5.74 20.42 8.27
C ASN A 63 7.17 19.90 8.48
N GLN A 64 7.32 18.90 9.32
CA GLN A 64 8.60 18.30 9.71
C GLN A 64 8.53 16.78 9.52
N GLY A 65 9.60 16.09 9.87
CA GLY A 65 9.65 14.65 9.79
C GLY A 65 9.18 14.09 8.44
N CYS A 66 8.43 13.01 8.47
CA CYS A 66 7.98 12.31 7.28
C CYS A 66 7.16 13.17 6.32
N LEU A 67 6.18 13.94 6.81
CA LEU A 67 5.35 14.80 5.95
C LEU A 67 6.12 16.01 5.40
N GLY A 68 7.08 16.55 6.15
CA GLY A 68 7.99 17.57 5.65
C GLY A 68 8.88 17.04 4.52
N HIS A 69 9.40 15.81 4.64
CA HIS A 69 10.16 15.15 3.58
C HIS A 69 9.30 14.85 2.35
N LEU A 70 8.05 14.43 2.55
CA LEU A 70 7.10 14.24 1.45
C LEU A 70 6.85 15.56 0.70
N ARG A 71 6.56 16.67 1.41
CA ARG A 71 6.36 17.98 0.77
C ARG A 71 7.56 18.40 -0.05
N TRP A 72 8.76 18.26 0.51
CA TRP A 72 9.99 18.57 -0.20
C TRP A 72 10.12 17.77 -1.52
N LEU A 73 9.78 16.47 -1.51
CA LEU A 73 9.77 15.65 -2.73
C LEU A 73 8.72 16.12 -3.74
N LEU A 74 7.50 16.43 -3.26
CA LEU A 74 6.43 16.93 -4.14
C LEU A 74 6.78 18.26 -4.79
N ASP A 75 7.43 19.18 -4.05
CA ASP A 75 7.86 20.48 -4.59
C ASP A 75 8.95 20.32 -5.64
N ARG A 76 9.87 19.38 -5.45
CA ARG A 76 11.00 19.14 -6.34
C ARG A 76 10.63 18.34 -7.59
N HIS A 77 9.64 17.43 -7.49
CA HIS A 77 9.16 16.57 -8.57
C HIS A 77 7.69 16.88 -8.89
N PRO A 78 7.39 17.82 -9.81
CA PRO A 78 6.01 18.28 -10.09
C PRO A 78 5.07 17.17 -10.58
N HIS A 79 5.60 16.10 -11.16
CA HIS A 79 4.83 14.96 -11.64
C HIS A 79 4.53 13.93 -10.54
N LEU A 80 5.26 13.97 -9.42
CA LEU A 80 5.12 13.00 -8.33
C LEU A 80 3.72 13.06 -7.72
N ARG A 81 3.14 11.88 -7.51
CA ARG A 81 1.91 11.66 -6.73
C ARG A 81 2.21 10.68 -5.61
N ALA A 82 1.53 10.84 -4.50
CA ALA A 82 1.70 9.98 -3.34
C ALA A 82 0.38 9.43 -2.82
N THR A 83 0.41 8.20 -2.29
CA THR A 83 -0.69 7.57 -1.56
C THR A 83 -0.29 7.49 -0.10
N LEU A 84 -1.05 8.10 0.80
CA LEU A 84 -0.87 8.01 2.24
C LEU A 84 -1.80 6.97 2.82
N PHE A 85 -1.26 5.82 3.22
CA PHE A 85 -2.02 4.79 3.91
C PHE A 85 -2.23 5.20 5.38
N THR A 86 -3.44 5.66 5.67
CA THR A 86 -3.79 6.32 6.93
C THR A 86 -4.61 5.39 7.81
N THR A 87 -4.21 5.26 9.07
CA THR A 87 -4.91 4.46 10.09
C THR A 87 -5.98 5.33 10.78
N ALA A 88 -7.18 4.78 10.95
CA ALA A 88 -8.33 5.54 11.45
C ALA A 88 -8.22 5.93 12.93
N ASP A 89 -7.70 5.04 13.77
CA ASP A 89 -7.46 5.25 15.20
C ASP A 89 -6.22 4.46 15.64
N TRP A 90 -5.04 5.01 15.40
CA TRP A 90 -3.77 4.36 15.68
C TRP A 90 -3.56 4.06 17.15
N ARG A 91 -3.18 2.83 17.49
CA ARG A 91 -2.98 2.41 18.88
C ARG A 91 -1.66 1.70 19.14
N GLU A 92 -0.89 1.39 18.12
CA GLU A 92 0.40 0.73 18.28
C GLU A 92 1.42 1.65 18.95
N ILE A 93 2.11 1.15 20.00
CA ILE A 93 3.22 1.84 20.65
C ILE A 93 4.56 1.26 20.19
N SER A 94 4.60 -0.04 19.91
CA SER A 94 5.82 -0.69 19.45
C SER A 94 5.48 -1.86 18.52
N PRO A 95 6.15 -1.95 17.36
CA PRO A 95 5.95 -3.06 16.43
C PRO A 95 6.54 -4.38 16.95
N VAL A 96 7.32 -4.35 18.04
CA VAL A 96 7.97 -5.52 18.62
C VAL A 96 7.50 -5.78 20.04
N PRO A 97 7.38 -7.06 20.47
CA PRO A 97 6.97 -7.40 21.82
C PRO A 97 7.91 -6.82 22.88
N THR A 98 7.37 -6.02 23.81
CA THR A 98 8.09 -5.46 24.94
C THR A 98 7.90 -6.28 26.24
N LYS A 99 6.77 -7.00 26.35
CA LYS A 99 6.42 -7.86 27.50
C LYS A 99 7.09 -9.24 27.37
N ARG A 100 8.41 -9.29 27.46
CA ARG A 100 9.25 -10.48 27.17
C ARG A 100 8.87 -11.74 27.96
N LEU A 101 8.45 -11.61 29.21
CA LEU A 101 8.04 -12.75 30.05
C LEU A 101 6.74 -13.39 29.54
N LEU A 102 5.74 -12.57 29.20
CA LEU A 102 4.47 -13.05 28.64
C LEU A 102 4.66 -13.69 27.26
N ALA A 103 5.59 -13.21 26.47
CA ALA A 103 5.93 -13.76 25.16
C ALA A 103 6.48 -15.19 25.23
N ARG A 104 6.99 -15.64 26.39
CA ARG A 104 7.53 -16.99 26.60
C ARG A 104 6.46 -18.02 26.97
N ILE A 105 5.24 -17.61 27.33
CA ILE A 105 4.15 -18.49 27.73
C ILE A 105 3.24 -18.76 26.53
N PRO A 106 3.30 -19.95 25.88
CA PRO A 106 2.65 -20.19 24.57
C PRO A 106 1.16 -19.88 24.54
N TYR A 107 0.43 -20.24 25.60
CA TYR A 107 -1.01 -20.03 25.68
C TYR A 107 -1.41 -18.54 25.85
N LEU A 108 -0.66 -17.80 26.66
CA LEU A 108 -0.94 -16.39 26.95
C LEU A 108 -0.48 -15.48 25.82
N ARG A 109 0.69 -15.77 25.22
CA ARG A 109 1.27 -14.93 24.17
C ARG A 109 0.33 -14.72 22.98
N GLU A 110 -0.48 -15.72 22.60
CA GLU A 110 -1.37 -15.63 21.43
C GLU A 110 -2.66 -14.86 21.72
N ARG A 111 -2.98 -14.59 22.99
CA ARG A 111 -4.23 -13.97 23.44
C ARG A 111 -4.08 -12.56 23.97
N LEU A 112 -2.86 -12.15 24.28
CA LEU A 112 -2.58 -10.86 24.90
C LEU A 112 -1.84 -9.93 23.94
N TYR A 113 -2.03 -8.63 24.16
CA TYR A 113 -1.13 -7.64 23.56
C TYR A 113 0.21 -7.70 24.29
N LEU A 114 1.27 -8.01 23.55
CA LEU A 114 2.62 -8.16 24.10
C LEU A 114 3.38 -6.84 24.14
N THR A 115 2.77 -5.77 23.68
CA THR A 115 3.21 -4.38 23.85
C THR A 115 2.13 -3.60 24.59
N PRO A 116 2.45 -2.46 25.25
CA PRO A 116 1.45 -1.46 25.58
C PRO A 116 0.75 -1.00 24.28
N ILE A 117 -0.52 -0.64 24.40
CA ILE A 117 -1.30 -0.04 23.32
C ILE A 117 -1.96 1.22 23.85
N LEU A 118 -2.18 2.20 22.98
CA LEU A 118 -2.92 3.40 23.32
C LEU A 118 -4.40 3.09 23.60
N PRO A 119 -5.06 3.86 24.48
CA PRO A 119 -6.50 3.80 24.61
C PRO A 119 -7.22 4.08 23.28
N ILE A 120 -8.39 3.50 23.09
CA ILE A 120 -9.25 3.78 21.92
C ILE A 120 -9.55 5.29 21.90
N GLY A 121 -9.49 5.88 20.72
CA GLY A 121 -9.77 7.29 20.49
C GLY A 121 -8.58 8.23 20.74
N THR A 122 -7.44 7.74 21.28
CA THR A 122 -6.27 8.60 21.49
C THR A 122 -5.76 9.22 20.20
N MET A 123 -5.65 8.43 19.15
CA MET A 123 -5.19 8.87 17.82
C MET A 123 -6.29 8.73 16.76
N ARG A 124 -7.56 8.76 17.19
CA ARG A 124 -8.70 8.74 16.27
C ARG A 124 -8.70 10.01 15.43
N LEU A 125 -8.78 9.88 14.12
CA LEU A 125 -8.68 11.01 13.18
C LEU A 125 -9.65 12.16 13.52
N SER A 126 -10.88 11.84 13.95
CA SER A 126 -11.88 12.87 14.34
C SER A 126 -11.46 13.70 15.55
N ASN A 127 -10.51 13.23 16.36
CA ASN A 127 -9.98 13.96 17.51
C ASN A 127 -8.77 14.86 17.14
N HIS A 128 -8.33 14.82 15.88
CA HIS A 128 -7.16 15.56 15.39
C HIS A 128 -7.50 16.39 14.11
N PRO A 129 -8.40 17.40 14.22
CA PRO A 129 -8.89 18.14 13.06
C PRO A 129 -7.79 18.89 12.30
N GLU A 130 -6.75 19.39 13.00
CA GLU A 130 -5.62 20.07 12.35
C GLU A 130 -4.84 19.13 11.45
N PHE A 131 -4.60 17.89 11.91
CA PHE A 131 -3.95 16.84 11.11
C PHE A 131 -4.79 16.49 9.87
N VAL A 132 -6.08 16.27 10.04
CA VAL A 132 -7.02 16.01 8.95
C VAL A 132 -7.03 17.15 7.94
N GLN A 133 -7.10 18.39 8.42
CA GLN A 133 -7.08 19.56 7.56
C GLN A 133 -5.77 19.69 6.77
N PHE A 134 -4.65 19.38 7.41
CA PHE A 134 -3.35 19.37 6.74
C PHE A 134 -3.30 18.31 5.62
N LEU A 135 -3.79 17.08 5.87
CA LEU A 135 -3.84 16.04 4.85
C LEU A 135 -4.69 16.45 3.64
N LYS A 136 -5.85 17.12 3.88
CA LYS A 136 -6.72 17.64 2.82
C LYS A 136 -6.05 18.69 1.94
N GLN A 137 -5.06 19.39 2.45
CA GLN A 137 -4.36 20.47 1.74
C GLN A 137 -3.11 20.02 0.99
N LEU A 138 -2.65 18.79 1.20
CA LEU A 138 -1.47 18.28 0.50
C LEU A 138 -1.75 18.13 -1.00
N PRO A 139 -0.97 18.79 -1.87
CA PRO A 139 -1.19 18.69 -3.30
C PRO A 139 -0.75 17.31 -3.83
N ARG A 140 -1.47 16.77 -4.79
CA ARG A 140 -1.11 15.52 -5.49
C ARG A 140 -0.96 14.30 -4.56
N VAL A 141 -1.69 14.33 -3.45
CA VAL A 141 -1.73 13.25 -2.46
C VAL A 141 -3.14 12.67 -2.43
N GLU A 142 -3.24 11.36 -2.41
CA GLU A 142 -4.47 10.63 -2.10
C GLU A 142 -4.33 9.92 -0.76
N ILE A 143 -5.46 9.65 -0.13
CA ILE A 143 -5.52 8.88 1.11
C ILE A 143 -5.96 7.46 0.78
N GLY A 144 -5.21 6.47 1.24
CA GLY A 144 -5.57 5.07 1.29
C GLY A 144 -5.87 4.63 2.73
N LEU A 145 -6.49 3.47 2.87
CA LEU A 145 -6.87 2.91 4.17
C LEU A 145 -5.74 2.01 4.72
N HIS A 146 -5.44 2.09 6.03
CA HIS A 146 -4.38 1.31 6.68
C HIS A 146 -4.82 0.65 8.00
N GLY A 147 -6.01 0.09 8.02
CA GLY A 147 -6.58 -0.54 9.21
C GLY A 147 -7.23 0.43 10.17
N LEU A 148 -7.87 -0.13 11.19
CA LEU A 148 -8.57 0.63 12.21
C LEU A 148 -7.63 1.06 13.35
N HIS A 149 -6.89 0.11 13.93
CA HIS A 149 -6.07 0.32 15.11
C HIS A 149 -4.59 -0.02 14.97
N HIS A 150 -4.20 -0.73 13.93
CA HIS A 150 -2.84 -1.21 13.69
C HIS A 150 -2.27 -2.02 14.87
N VAL A 151 -3.07 -2.85 15.52
CA VAL A 151 -2.65 -3.68 16.66
C VAL A 151 -3.11 -5.12 16.50
N GLN A 152 -2.32 -6.05 17.06
CA GLN A 152 -2.63 -7.48 17.08
C GLN A 152 -2.27 -8.10 18.43
N ARG A 153 -3.04 -9.11 18.82
CA ARG A 153 -2.65 -10.02 19.91
C ARG A 153 -1.64 -11.03 19.39
N GLY A 154 -0.59 -11.29 20.16
CA GLY A 154 0.42 -12.28 19.80
C GLY A 154 1.81 -11.71 19.55
N PRO A 155 2.80 -12.58 19.23
CA PRO A 155 4.21 -12.22 19.17
C PRO A 155 4.67 -11.67 17.82
N ARG A 156 3.79 -11.63 16.82
CA ARG A 156 4.11 -11.14 15.48
C ARG A 156 3.99 -9.64 15.39
N ILE A 157 4.56 -9.07 14.33
CA ILE A 157 4.29 -7.71 13.86
C ILE A 157 2.76 -7.53 13.76
N PRO A 158 2.22 -6.35 14.04
CA PRO A 158 0.78 -6.10 13.95
C PRO A 158 0.22 -6.51 12.59
N ILE A 159 -0.66 -7.50 12.62
CA ILE A 159 -1.38 -8.02 11.45
C ILE A 159 -2.87 -8.03 11.84
N GLU A 160 -3.46 -6.85 11.87
CA GLU A 160 -4.76 -6.58 12.49
C GLU A 160 -5.87 -7.57 12.05
N PHE A 161 -5.90 -7.94 10.77
CA PHE A 161 -6.97 -8.74 10.19
C PHE A 161 -6.72 -10.24 10.18
N GLN A 162 -5.50 -10.71 10.48
CA GLN A 162 -5.11 -12.11 10.24
C GLN A 162 -5.96 -13.15 10.99
N LYS A 163 -6.39 -12.80 12.21
CA LYS A 163 -7.13 -13.72 13.11
C LYS A 163 -8.62 -13.42 13.17
N LEU A 164 -9.12 -12.49 12.38
CA LEU A 164 -10.51 -12.09 12.36
C LEU A 164 -11.34 -12.99 11.43
N SER A 165 -12.56 -13.29 11.85
CA SER A 165 -13.59 -13.86 10.99
C SER A 165 -14.05 -12.83 9.94
N ALA A 166 -14.77 -13.27 8.90
CA ALA A 166 -15.29 -12.36 7.88
C ALA A 166 -16.19 -11.28 8.49
N ALA A 167 -17.10 -11.64 9.40
CA ALA A 167 -17.97 -10.68 10.07
C ALA A 167 -17.20 -9.66 10.95
N GLU A 168 -16.10 -10.08 11.59
CA GLU A 168 -15.23 -9.16 12.33
C GLU A 168 -14.47 -8.25 11.39
N CYS A 169 -13.92 -8.76 10.27
CA CYS A 169 -13.29 -7.94 9.25
C CYS A 169 -14.26 -6.88 8.71
N THR A 170 -15.49 -7.28 8.37
CA THR A 170 -16.51 -6.34 7.87
C THR A 170 -16.81 -5.25 8.89
N ARG A 171 -17.03 -5.59 10.17
CA ARG A 171 -17.25 -4.57 11.22
C ARG A 171 -16.06 -3.63 11.39
N THR A 172 -14.84 -4.17 11.39
CA THR A 172 -13.60 -3.38 11.51
C THR A 172 -13.45 -2.40 10.33
N LEU A 173 -13.71 -2.85 9.10
CA LEU A 173 -13.68 -1.99 7.92
C LEU A 173 -14.79 -0.94 7.95
N GLN A 174 -16.01 -1.29 8.36
CA GLN A 174 -17.12 -0.35 8.50
C GLN A 174 -16.83 0.74 9.54
N GLU A 175 -16.28 0.36 10.70
CA GLU A 175 -15.87 1.32 11.74
C GLU A 175 -14.76 2.25 11.24
N MET A 176 -13.75 1.71 10.57
CA MET A 176 -12.70 2.49 9.92
C MET A 176 -13.30 3.51 8.94
N ILE A 177 -14.15 3.07 8.03
CA ILE A 177 -14.81 3.92 7.02
C ILE A 177 -15.66 5.00 7.69
N ALA A 178 -16.38 4.67 8.77
CA ALA A 178 -17.18 5.64 9.51
C ALA A 178 -16.32 6.76 10.11
N ILE A 179 -15.13 6.46 10.61
CA ILE A 179 -14.19 7.47 11.13
C ILE A 179 -13.73 8.43 10.02
N PHE A 180 -13.43 7.92 8.83
CA PHE A 180 -13.09 8.78 7.68
C PHE A 180 -14.28 9.68 7.31
N ALA A 181 -15.49 9.14 7.28
CA ALA A 181 -16.71 9.91 7.02
C ALA A 181 -16.96 11.00 8.05
N GLU A 182 -16.76 10.72 9.36
CA GLU A 182 -16.86 11.71 10.43
C GLU A 182 -15.94 12.92 10.22
N THR A 183 -14.74 12.69 9.69
CA THR A 183 -13.75 13.75 9.44
C THR A 183 -13.97 14.49 8.12
N GLY A 184 -14.78 13.93 7.23
CA GLY A 184 -14.89 14.37 5.84
C GLY A 184 -13.56 14.28 5.08
N LEU A 185 -12.65 13.39 5.49
CA LEU A 185 -11.42 13.09 4.76
C LEU A 185 -11.75 12.08 3.64
N GLU A 186 -11.70 12.54 2.40
CA GLU A 186 -11.90 11.67 1.24
C GLU A 186 -10.77 10.64 1.17
N TYR A 187 -11.10 9.42 0.74
CA TYR A 187 -10.14 8.33 0.56
C TYR A 187 -10.43 7.55 -0.73
N SER A 188 -9.39 7.01 -1.32
CA SER A 188 -9.50 6.02 -2.39
C SER A 188 -9.92 4.65 -1.81
N PRO A 189 -10.80 3.88 -2.46
CA PRO A 189 -11.24 2.56 -1.97
C PRO A 189 -10.13 1.52 -2.12
N LEU A 190 -9.01 1.78 -1.49
CA LEU A 190 -7.75 1.05 -1.52
C LEU A 190 -7.30 0.77 -0.08
N LEU A 191 -7.02 -0.50 0.23
CA LEU A 191 -6.50 -0.95 1.51
C LEU A 191 -5.06 -1.44 1.37
N ASN A 192 -4.17 -0.96 2.24
CA ASN A 192 -2.93 -1.64 2.59
C ASN A 192 -3.12 -2.21 3.99
N PRO A 193 -3.34 -3.52 4.16
CA PRO A 193 -3.59 -4.07 5.48
C PRO A 193 -2.31 -4.05 6.32
N PRO A 194 -2.39 -3.75 7.64
CA PRO A 194 -1.26 -3.85 8.55
C PRO A 194 -0.50 -5.18 8.40
N GLY A 195 0.84 -5.10 8.27
CA GLY A 195 1.69 -6.26 8.04
C GLY A 195 1.55 -6.93 6.67
N TRP A 196 0.86 -6.32 5.72
CA TRP A 196 0.60 -6.80 4.34
C TRP A 196 -0.12 -8.15 4.25
N GLU A 197 -0.61 -8.68 5.34
CA GLU A 197 -1.30 -9.98 5.33
C GLU A 197 -2.74 -9.83 4.87
N ILE A 198 -3.15 -10.75 4.01
CA ILE A 198 -4.51 -10.84 3.48
C ILE A 198 -5.05 -12.25 3.68
N THR A 199 -6.31 -12.34 4.12
CA THR A 199 -7.04 -13.59 4.28
C THR A 199 -8.29 -13.60 3.40
N GLU A 200 -8.86 -14.77 3.16
CA GLU A 200 -10.16 -14.87 2.46
C GLU A 200 -11.27 -14.11 3.22
N SER A 201 -11.23 -14.12 4.55
CA SER A 201 -12.14 -13.33 5.40
C SER A 201 -12.03 -11.83 5.10
N LEU A 202 -10.79 -11.33 4.98
CA LEU A 202 -10.56 -9.91 4.69
C LEU A 202 -10.98 -9.55 3.25
N THR A 203 -10.65 -10.38 2.25
CA THR A 203 -11.05 -10.09 0.86
C THR A 203 -12.58 -10.06 0.69
N ASN A 204 -13.30 -10.96 1.33
CA ASN A 204 -14.76 -10.96 1.33
C ASN A 204 -15.33 -9.68 1.97
N ALA A 205 -14.77 -9.27 3.12
CA ALA A 205 -15.17 -8.04 3.80
C ALA A 205 -14.85 -6.78 2.98
N MET A 206 -13.72 -6.75 2.28
CA MET A 206 -13.36 -5.65 1.37
C MET A 206 -14.38 -5.50 0.24
N ILE A 207 -14.77 -6.61 -0.39
CA ILE A 207 -15.77 -6.62 -1.46
C ILE A 207 -17.11 -6.13 -0.92
N GLU A 208 -17.53 -6.62 0.24
CA GLU A 208 -18.79 -6.23 0.90
C GLU A 208 -18.83 -4.74 1.27
N THR A 209 -17.70 -4.18 1.73
CA THR A 209 -17.59 -2.77 2.14
C THR A 209 -17.26 -1.82 0.99
N GLY A 210 -17.13 -2.32 -0.24
CA GLY A 210 -16.91 -1.49 -1.43
C GLY A 210 -15.44 -1.11 -1.66
N ILE A 211 -14.48 -1.66 -0.92
CA ILE A 211 -13.05 -1.51 -1.22
C ILE A 211 -12.77 -2.22 -2.55
N LYS A 212 -11.97 -1.61 -3.43
CA LYS A 212 -11.74 -2.05 -4.81
C LYS A 212 -10.35 -2.59 -5.05
N SER A 213 -9.38 -2.20 -4.22
CA SER A 213 -8.00 -2.63 -4.43
C SER A 213 -7.26 -2.86 -3.11
N VAL A 214 -6.16 -3.60 -3.20
CA VAL A 214 -5.31 -3.94 -2.05
C VAL A 214 -3.84 -3.96 -2.43
N ALA A 215 -3.00 -3.39 -1.57
CA ALA A 215 -1.55 -3.47 -1.64
C ALA A 215 -1.05 -4.44 -0.56
N SER A 216 -1.09 -5.76 -0.82
CA SER A 216 -0.81 -6.80 0.19
C SER A 216 0.39 -7.68 -0.12
N ALA A 217 1.21 -7.33 -1.09
CA ALA A 217 2.48 -7.98 -1.35
C ALA A 217 3.62 -6.97 -1.31
N ARG A 218 4.74 -7.34 -0.67
CA ARG A 218 5.97 -6.57 -0.66
C ARG A 218 7.13 -7.49 -1.03
N ASP A 219 7.76 -7.22 -2.17
CA ASP A 219 8.90 -8.01 -2.62
C ASP A 219 10.00 -7.14 -3.23
N LEU A 220 11.13 -7.13 -2.56
CA LEU A 220 12.27 -6.25 -2.85
C LEU A 220 13.47 -7.01 -3.41
N ARG A 221 13.43 -8.35 -3.45
CA ARG A 221 14.59 -9.19 -3.75
C ARG A 221 14.42 -10.05 -4.98
N THR A 222 13.18 -10.44 -5.30
CA THR A 222 12.94 -11.25 -6.51
C THR A 222 13.44 -10.50 -7.74
N PRO A 223 14.24 -11.13 -8.61
CA PRO A 223 14.71 -10.53 -9.85
C PRO A 223 13.56 -10.04 -10.73
N ILE A 224 13.75 -8.90 -11.37
CA ILE A 224 12.72 -8.28 -12.20
C ILE A 224 12.64 -8.98 -13.56
N SER A 225 11.45 -9.45 -13.90
CA SER A 225 11.07 -9.88 -15.23
C SER A 225 9.56 -9.73 -15.43
N SER A 226 9.08 -9.79 -16.66
CA SER A 226 7.65 -9.71 -16.98
C SER A 226 6.83 -10.88 -16.41
N ALA A 227 7.47 -11.99 -16.05
CA ALA A 227 6.84 -13.16 -15.43
C ALA A 227 7.11 -13.28 -13.92
N ALA A 228 7.84 -12.33 -13.33
CA ALA A 228 8.18 -12.36 -11.91
C ALA A 228 6.94 -12.30 -11.04
N ILE A 229 6.95 -13.08 -9.95
CA ILE A 229 5.89 -13.14 -8.95
C ILE A 229 6.43 -12.76 -7.58
N ALA A 230 5.59 -12.11 -6.77
CA ALA A 230 5.91 -11.77 -5.40
C ALA A 230 5.95 -13.02 -4.51
N ASN A 231 7.01 -13.13 -3.67
CA ASN A 231 7.23 -14.29 -2.82
C ASN A 231 7.78 -13.98 -1.42
N MET A 232 8.03 -12.69 -1.09
CA MET A 232 8.63 -12.30 0.19
C MET A 232 7.61 -12.12 1.31
N SER A 233 6.80 -11.08 1.26
CA SER A 233 5.86 -10.69 2.34
C SER A 233 4.47 -10.44 1.78
N GLY A 234 3.44 -10.78 2.56
CA GLY A 234 2.05 -10.66 2.17
C GLY A 234 1.62 -11.67 1.12
N LEU A 235 0.73 -11.29 0.20
CA LEU A 235 0.17 -12.21 -0.78
C LEU A 235 1.25 -12.69 -1.77
N LYS A 236 1.46 -13.99 -1.79
CA LYS A 236 2.43 -14.65 -2.68
C LYS A 236 1.79 -15.12 -3.96
N GLY A 237 2.57 -15.19 -5.04
CA GLY A 237 2.13 -15.70 -6.32
C GLY A 237 1.46 -14.68 -7.24
N VAL A 238 1.22 -13.46 -6.77
CA VAL A 238 0.75 -12.33 -7.59
C VAL A 238 1.89 -11.75 -8.43
N SER A 239 1.55 -11.01 -9.48
CA SER A 239 2.56 -10.33 -10.29
C SER A 239 3.43 -9.38 -9.46
N LEU A 240 4.75 -9.41 -9.70
CA LEU A 240 5.68 -8.53 -9.02
C LEU A 240 5.61 -7.08 -9.53
N ILE A 241 5.34 -6.90 -10.82
CA ILE A 241 5.47 -5.59 -11.48
C ILE A 241 4.22 -5.12 -12.25
N TYR A 242 3.13 -5.89 -12.21
CA TYR A 242 1.89 -5.45 -12.87
C TYR A 242 0.72 -5.47 -11.89
N PRO A 243 -0.22 -4.53 -12.02
CA PRO A 243 -1.52 -4.65 -11.38
C PRO A 243 -2.19 -5.95 -11.83
N GLU A 244 -2.79 -6.68 -10.89
CA GLU A 244 -3.42 -7.97 -11.16
C GLU A 244 -4.80 -8.05 -10.51
N LEU A 245 -5.81 -8.46 -11.28
CA LEU A 245 -7.13 -8.75 -10.74
C LEU A 245 -7.07 -10.05 -9.93
N ILE A 246 -7.67 -10.02 -8.74
CA ILE A 246 -7.80 -11.15 -7.82
C ILE A 246 -9.26 -11.36 -7.42
N CYS A 247 -9.58 -12.42 -6.70
CA CYS A 247 -10.94 -12.74 -6.23
C CYS A 247 -11.97 -12.74 -7.38
N GLY A 248 -11.64 -13.41 -8.51
CA GLY A 248 -12.54 -13.46 -9.66
C GLY A 248 -12.71 -12.11 -10.37
N GLY A 249 -11.77 -11.18 -10.22
CA GLY A 249 -11.83 -9.85 -10.85
C GLY A 249 -12.49 -8.78 -9.98
N GLN A 250 -12.88 -9.10 -8.75
CA GLN A 250 -13.57 -8.17 -7.86
C GLN A 250 -12.64 -7.20 -7.14
N LEU A 251 -11.36 -7.55 -7.00
CA LEU A 251 -10.33 -6.72 -6.40
C LEU A 251 -9.13 -6.57 -7.33
N LEU A 252 -8.49 -5.40 -7.31
CA LEU A 252 -7.19 -5.18 -7.93
C LEU A 252 -6.10 -5.34 -6.87
N HIS A 253 -5.05 -6.07 -7.21
CA HIS A 253 -3.85 -6.21 -6.36
C HIS A 253 -2.69 -5.39 -6.92
N LEU A 254 -1.98 -4.70 -6.04
CA LEU A 254 -0.77 -3.93 -6.31
C LEU A 254 0.37 -4.43 -5.41
N THR A 255 1.54 -4.69 -6.01
CA THR A 255 2.72 -5.15 -5.26
C THR A 255 3.67 -3.99 -5.00
N SER A 256 4.08 -3.76 -3.74
CA SER A 256 5.19 -2.87 -3.41
C SER A 256 6.51 -3.56 -3.73
N ASN A 257 7.31 -2.98 -4.63
CA ASN A 257 8.48 -3.64 -5.20
C ASN A 257 9.78 -2.83 -5.12
N PHE A 258 9.75 -1.67 -4.46
CA PHE A 258 10.90 -0.77 -4.28
C PHE A 258 10.84 -0.04 -2.94
N GLN A 259 12.01 0.14 -2.29
CA GLN A 259 12.18 0.91 -1.05
C GLN A 259 13.61 1.42 -0.87
N ALA A 260 13.94 2.02 0.26
CA ALA A 260 15.25 2.60 0.60
C ALA A 260 16.47 1.68 0.33
N THR A 261 16.30 0.37 0.48
CA THR A 261 17.38 -0.62 0.27
C THR A 261 17.44 -1.20 -1.14
N SER A 262 16.53 -0.80 -2.01
CA SER A 262 16.50 -1.27 -3.41
C SER A 262 17.49 -0.48 -4.25
N PRO A 263 18.31 -1.11 -5.12
CA PRO A 263 19.23 -0.38 -5.99
C PRO A 263 18.46 0.35 -7.11
N VAL A 264 18.99 1.46 -7.61
CA VAL A 264 18.40 2.25 -8.72
C VAL A 264 18.14 1.37 -9.95
N ASP A 265 19.03 0.43 -10.24
CA ASP A 265 18.89 -0.50 -11.37
C ASP A 265 17.62 -1.35 -11.29
N ARG A 266 17.11 -1.62 -10.08
CA ARG A 266 15.81 -2.30 -9.91
C ARG A 266 14.66 -1.43 -10.43
N ALA A 267 14.67 -0.14 -10.12
CA ALA A 267 13.67 0.80 -10.65
C ALA A 267 13.72 0.85 -12.19
N VAL A 268 14.92 0.98 -12.74
CA VAL A 268 15.15 0.99 -14.20
C VAL A 268 14.67 -0.32 -14.83
N ALA A 269 14.95 -1.47 -14.22
CA ALA A 269 14.49 -2.78 -14.71
C ALA A 269 12.96 -2.91 -14.72
N ILE A 270 12.28 -2.41 -13.69
CA ILE A 270 10.80 -2.40 -13.64
C ILE A 270 10.23 -1.56 -14.79
N ILE A 271 10.73 -0.33 -14.98
CA ILE A 271 10.29 0.56 -16.05
C ILE A 271 10.57 -0.04 -17.44
N LYS A 272 11.75 -0.64 -17.66
CA LYS A 272 12.10 -1.30 -18.92
C LYS A 272 11.15 -2.46 -19.26
N ASN A 273 10.65 -3.18 -18.26
CA ASN A 273 9.68 -4.26 -18.46
C ASN A 273 8.22 -3.76 -18.58
N GLY A 274 7.99 -2.45 -18.65
CA GLY A 274 6.63 -1.90 -18.74
C GLY A 274 5.82 -2.08 -17.47
N GLY A 275 6.47 -2.13 -16.33
CA GLY A 275 5.87 -2.43 -15.03
C GLY A 275 5.44 -1.19 -14.25
N LEU A 276 4.79 -1.44 -13.12
CA LEU A 276 4.52 -0.47 -12.07
C LEU A 276 5.71 -0.46 -11.09
N LEU A 277 6.44 0.64 -11.05
CA LEU A 277 7.38 0.91 -9.98
C LEU A 277 6.59 1.43 -8.76
N ALA A 278 6.29 0.54 -7.84
CA ALA A 278 5.56 0.85 -6.61
C ALA A 278 6.56 1.03 -5.45
N ILE A 279 6.88 2.29 -5.19
CA ILE A 279 7.82 2.71 -4.15
C ILE A 279 7.09 2.82 -2.83
N LYS A 280 7.72 2.31 -1.76
CA LYS A 280 7.17 2.31 -0.42
C LYS A 280 8.08 2.99 0.58
N ALA A 281 7.47 3.75 1.48
CA ALA A 281 8.07 4.27 2.70
C ALA A 281 7.14 4.00 3.90
N HIS A 282 7.66 4.21 5.11
CA HIS A 282 6.89 4.27 6.35
C HIS A 282 7.00 5.67 6.97
N ALA A 283 5.95 6.08 7.63
CA ALA A 283 5.95 7.31 8.41
C ALA A 283 6.93 7.23 9.59
N MET A 284 7.03 6.04 10.18
CA MET A 284 7.86 5.75 11.33
C MET A 284 9.28 5.33 10.94
N LYS A 285 10.29 5.89 11.57
CA LYS A 285 11.70 5.51 11.38
C LYS A 285 12.25 4.70 12.54
N THR A 286 12.14 5.20 13.76
CA THR A 286 12.67 4.54 14.95
C THR A 286 11.66 4.61 16.08
N VAL A 287 11.35 3.46 16.69
CA VAL A 287 10.47 3.37 17.85
C VAL A 287 10.87 2.19 18.74
N SER A 288 10.91 2.40 20.05
CA SER A 288 11.24 1.36 21.05
C SER A 288 12.46 0.51 20.68
N GLY A 289 13.51 1.13 20.13
CA GLY A 289 14.74 0.46 19.70
C GLY A 289 14.62 -0.34 18.38
N HIS A 290 13.48 -0.28 17.70
CA HIS A 290 13.31 -0.79 16.35
C HIS A 290 13.53 0.34 15.33
N THR A 291 14.26 0.05 14.25
CA THR A 291 14.48 1.01 13.15
C THR A 291 13.94 0.42 11.85
N ALA A 292 12.96 1.09 11.26
CA ALA A 292 12.46 0.76 9.92
C ALA A 292 13.45 1.26 8.87
N LEU A 293 13.97 0.37 8.03
CA LEU A 293 14.94 0.73 6.99
C LEU A 293 14.36 1.67 5.94
N ASP A 294 13.04 1.63 5.75
CA ASP A 294 12.28 2.42 4.79
C ASP A 294 11.43 3.53 5.45
N GLY A 295 11.69 3.86 6.71
CA GLY A 295 11.17 5.09 7.32
C GLY A 295 11.66 6.32 6.56
N LEU A 296 10.75 7.22 6.18
CA LEU A 296 11.05 8.39 5.36
C LEU A 296 11.76 9.48 6.18
N ASP A 297 13.07 9.35 6.27
CA ASP A 297 13.99 10.33 6.81
C ASP A 297 14.71 11.12 5.71
N GLU A 298 15.61 12.00 6.09
CA GLU A 298 16.39 12.79 5.15
C GLU A 298 17.23 11.93 4.21
N LEU A 299 17.81 10.85 4.70
CA LEU A 299 18.64 9.95 3.89
C LEU A 299 17.79 9.28 2.79
N TYR A 300 16.63 8.76 3.17
CA TYR A 300 15.75 8.11 2.20
C TYR A 300 15.11 9.12 1.24
N ARG A 301 14.74 10.32 1.73
CA ARG A 301 14.30 11.43 0.86
C ARG A 301 15.33 11.77 -0.22
N ASN A 302 16.60 11.95 0.16
CA ASN A 302 17.67 12.28 -0.78
C ASN A 302 17.91 11.13 -1.78
N TYR A 303 17.77 9.88 -1.35
CA TYR A 303 17.84 8.73 -2.24
C TYR A 303 16.66 8.69 -3.23
N LEU A 304 15.44 9.00 -2.78
CA LEU A 304 14.29 9.08 -3.67
C LEU A 304 14.44 10.21 -4.69
N ASP A 305 14.97 11.37 -4.30
CA ASP A 305 15.29 12.47 -5.22
C ASP A 305 16.23 12.01 -6.35
N LEU A 306 17.29 11.28 -6.00
CA LEU A 306 18.20 10.70 -6.99
C LEU A 306 17.48 9.71 -7.92
N VAL A 307 16.64 8.83 -7.38
CA VAL A 307 15.88 7.85 -8.18
C VAL A 307 14.91 8.57 -9.13
N PHE A 308 14.16 9.54 -8.64
CA PHE A 308 13.18 10.28 -9.44
C PHE A 308 13.85 11.08 -10.53
N THR A 309 14.87 11.87 -10.21
CA THR A 309 15.67 12.63 -11.20
C THR A 309 16.22 11.70 -12.28
N ARG A 310 16.79 10.54 -11.90
CA ARG A 310 17.31 9.57 -12.86
C ARG A 310 16.24 9.03 -13.80
N LEU A 311 15.03 8.79 -13.30
CA LEU A 311 13.92 8.27 -14.11
C LEU A 311 13.33 9.37 -15.00
N GLU A 312 13.24 10.61 -14.53
CA GLU A 312 12.85 11.79 -15.31
C GLU A 312 13.79 12.00 -16.48
N ASP A 313 15.11 12.01 -16.24
CA ASP A 313 16.15 12.16 -17.27
C ASP A 313 16.11 11.05 -18.33
N MET A 314 15.88 9.79 -17.91
CA MET A 314 15.92 8.65 -18.82
C MET A 314 14.65 8.45 -19.64
N TYR A 315 13.50 8.83 -19.09
CA TYR A 315 12.20 8.41 -19.63
C TYR A 315 11.23 9.56 -19.86
N GLY A 316 11.40 10.70 -19.19
CA GLY A 316 10.54 11.88 -19.33
C GLY A 316 9.05 11.54 -19.26
N ASP A 317 8.29 12.04 -20.22
CA ASP A 317 6.84 11.86 -20.31
C ASP A 317 6.38 10.41 -20.60
N SER A 318 7.28 9.49 -20.90
CA SER A 318 6.91 8.10 -21.17
C SER A 318 6.53 7.30 -19.92
N ILE A 319 6.82 7.82 -18.71
CA ILE A 319 6.35 7.28 -17.44
C ILE A 319 5.01 7.94 -17.06
N TRP A 320 4.08 7.14 -16.62
CA TRP A 320 2.87 7.61 -15.95
C TRP A 320 3.14 7.76 -14.44
N TRP A 321 3.41 8.99 -14.02
CA TRP A 321 3.48 9.35 -12.61
C TRP A 321 2.07 9.42 -12.06
N THR A 322 1.71 8.51 -11.16
CA THR A 322 0.32 8.26 -10.77
C THR A 322 0.22 7.87 -9.30
N SER A 323 -1.02 7.69 -8.84
CA SER A 323 -1.31 7.13 -7.52
C SER A 323 -1.90 5.72 -7.64
N MET A 324 -1.96 4.99 -6.54
CA MET A 324 -2.54 3.64 -6.52
C MET A 324 -4.06 3.67 -6.79
N GLY A 325 -4.77 4.71 -6.33
CA GLY A 325 -6.20 4.89 -6.57
C GLY A 325 -6.52 5.23 -8.03
N GLU A 326 -5.67 6.02 -8.70
CA GLU A 326 -5.82 6.28 -10.14
C GLU A 326 -5.66 4.99 -10.96
N ILE A 327 -4.66 4.14 -10.62
CA ILE A 327 -4.49 2.82 -11.23
C ILE A 327 -5.74 1.97 -10.98
N THR A 328 -6.24 1.95 -9.74
CA THR A 328 -7.44 1.20 -9.36
C THR A 328 -8.65 1.64 -10.18
N SER A 329 -8.91 2.94 -10.25
CA SER A 329 -10.02 3.51 -11.00
C SER A 329 -9.95 3.13 -12.48
N ARG A 330 -8.77 3.21 -13.08
CA ARG A 330 -8.57 2.84 -14.48
C ARG A 330 -8.81 1.36 -14.73
N CYS A 331 -8.26 0.48 -13.90
CA CYS A 331 -8.38 -0.96 -14.06
C CYS A 331 -9.81 -1.46 -13.82
N MET A 332 -10.47 -0.97 -12.77
CA MET A 332 -11.78 -1.44 -12.37
C MET A 332 -12.90 -0.89 -13.30
N ASN A 333 -12.81 0.37 -13.75
CA ASN A 333 -13.77 0.94 -14.70
C ASN A 333 -13.63 0.33 -16.10
N GLY A 334 -12.41 0.04 -16.56
CA GLY A 334 -12.14 -0.64 -17.81
C GLY A 334 -12.68 -2.09 -17.85
N SER A 335 -12.63 -2.79 -16.70
CA SER A 335 -13.13 -4.16 -16.57
C SER A 335 -14.66 -4.25 -16.76
N ASN A 336 -15.42 -3.26 -16.28
CA ASN A 336 -16.86 -3.20 -16.48
C ASN A 336 -17.25 -3.05 -17.98
N GLN A 337 -16.44 -2.34 -18.78
CA GLN A 337 -16.67 -2.23 -20.23
C GLN A 337 -16.38 -3.53 -20.99
N MET A 338 -15.40 -4.34 -20.53
CA MET A 338 -15.11 -5.64 -21.14
C MET A 338 -16.22 -6.68 -20.89
N VAL A 339 -16.78 -6.71 -19.69
CA VAL A 339 -17.89 -7.63 -19.35
C VAL A 339 -19.14 -7.30 -20.17
N LEU A 340 -19.45 -6.02 -20.36
CA LEU A 340 -20.58 -5.59 -21.18
C LEU A 340 -20.38 -5.93 -22.68
N LYS A 341 -19.15 -5.88 -23.21
CA LYS A 341 -18.87 -6.27 -24.61
C LYS A 341 -18.88 -7.79 -24.84
N ALA A 342 -18.59 -8.59 -23.83
CA ALA A 342 -18.69 -10.04 -23.90
C ALA A 342 -20.12 -10.56 -23.83
N GLY A 343 -21.03 -9.84 -23.13
CA GLY A 343 -22.46 -10.18 -23.01
C GLY A 343 -23.34 -9.80 -24.22
N THR A 344 -22.83 -9.05 -25.17
CA THR A 344 -23.60 -8.59 -26.35
C THR A 344 -23.29 -9.36 -27.65
N ARG A 345 -22.61 -10.49 -27.56
CA ARG A 345 -22.44 -11.45 -28.66
C ARG A 345 -23.24 -12.71 -28.36
N SER A 346 -24.53 -12.63 -28.55
CA SER A 346 -25.44 -13.76 -28.73
C SER A 346 -26.13 -13.64 -30.07
#